data_5115a665cecb72d9e6620cc41df4e41f
#
_entry.id   5115a665cecb72d9e6620cc41df4e41f
#
_cell.length_a   1.000
_cell.length_b   1.000
_cell.length_c   1.000
_cell.angle_alpha   90.00
_cell.angle_beta   90.00
_cell.angle_gamma   90.00
#
_symmetry.space_group_name_H-M   'P 1'
#
loop_
_entity.id
_entity.type
_entity.pdbx_description
1 polymer ?
#
loop_
_entity_poly.entity_id
_entity_poly.type
_entity_poly.pdbx_seq_one_letter_code
_entity_poly.pdbx_strand_id
1 'polypeptide(L)'
;MSEVYEPICVERILVPLDNSSHSLAALKAAVELARHYDAELRGIFVEDINLLKLAEMPFHQEVGQYTAIIREISADGLSRGIFVQSRWVVQSFRRLINQTDINADFVVLKGDVSETIERESQECDLVIIGKSGKNILAKGRLGSTAKVMIQHHRTPLLLVEENDQLGYPIILLFENSPVGKISLETARDLLDPDETLVVLLNKDDPETYSESEIYIKKWASAHHVSISVETFRAHTFSRFIHMIAGMKKGLFILPHSADPINQAIAEICLDKISLPVLLIRINNQQ
;
A
#
# COMPACT_ATOMS: atom_id res chain seq x y z
N MET A 1 -10.58 -26.87 -19.37
CA MET A 1 -11.29 -25.63 -19.02
C MET A 1 -10.20 -24.63 -18.66
N SER A 2 -10.08 -23.53 -19.37
CA SER A 2 -9.17 -22.45 -18.95
C SER A 2 -9.74 -21.84 -17.68
N GLU A 3 -8.97 -21.85 -16.61
CA GLU A 3 -9.32 -21.11 -15.39
C GLU A 3 -9.50 -19.63 -15.77
N VAL A 4 -10.64 -19.07 -15.41
CA VAL A 4 -10.93 -17.66 -15.59
C VAL A 4 -10.47 -16.96 -14.30
N TYR A 5 -9.56 -16.04 -14.44
CA TYR A 5 -9.11 -15.18 -13.33
C TYR A 5 -9.80 -13.83 -13.43
N GLU A 6 -10.21 -13.30 -12.30
CA GLU A 6 -10.89 -12.00 -12.19
C GLU A 6 -9.99 -11.02 -11.43
N PRO A 7 -10.14 -9.71 -11.64
CA PRO A 7 -9.46 -8.69 -10.83
C PRO A 7 -9.88 -8.79 -9.36
N ILE A 8 -9.15 -8.11 -8.48
CA ILE A 8 -9.62 -7.96 -7.10
C ILE A 8 -10.97 -7.23 -7.10
N CYS A 9 -11.94 -7.76 -6.37
CA CYS A 9 -13.22 -7.09 -6.12
C CYS A 9 -13.04 -6.18 -4.91
N VAL A 10 -13.29 -4.88 -5.06
CA VAL A 10 -13.11 -3.89 -3.99
C VAL A 10 -14.44 -3.21 -3.71
N GLU A 11 -15.13 -3.65 -2.67
CA GLU A 11 -16.38 -3.04 -2.18
C GLU A 11 -16.12 -2.13 -0.98
N ARG A 12 -15.04 -2.41 -0.21
CA ARG A 12 -14.69 -1.64 0.98
C ARG A 12 -13.18 -1.42 1.10
N ILE A 13 -12.80 -0.15 1.26
CA ILE A 13 -11.41 0.29 1.41
C ILE A 13 -11.18 0.77 2.84
N LEU A 14 -10.12 0.28 3.51
CA LEU A 14 -9.65 0.77 4.79
C LEU A 14 -8.47 1.71 4.62
N VAL A 15 -8.53 2.89 5.27
CA VAL A 15 -7.42 3.83 5.33
C VAL A 15 -7.10 4.24 6.78
N PRO A 16 -6.05 3.68 7.39
CA PRO A 16 -5.55 4.14 8.68
C PRO A 16 -4.84 5.49 8.55
N LEU A 17 -5.16 6.43 9.43
CA LEU A 17 -4.66 7.81 9.42
C LEU A 17 -3.99 8.16 10.75
N ASP A 18 -2.80 8.80 10.69
CA ASP A 18 -2.02 9.20 11.85
C ASP A 18 -1.61 10.69 11.84
N ASN A 19 -2.17 11.47 10.93
CA ASN A 19 -1.79 12.88 10.67
C ASN A 19 -0.36 13.06 10.14
N SER A 20 0.25 12.05 9.55
CA SER A 20 1.47 12.20 8.75
C SER A 20 1.14 12.62 7.32
N SER A 21 2.11 13.20 6.61
CA SER A 21 1.99 13.50 5.18
C SER A 21 1.75 12.24 4.33
N HIS A 22 2.35 11.12 4.74
CA HIS A 22 2.16 9.82 4.09
C HIS A 22 0.72 9.29 4.25
N SER A 23 0.13 9.39 5.45
CA SER A 23 -1.26 8.98 5.66
C SER A 23 -2.26 9.87 4.92
N LEU A 24 -1.95 11.16 4.75
CA LEU A 24 -2.76 12.06 3.92
C LEU A 24 -2.65 11.73 2.42
N ALA A 25 -1.48 11.31 1.94
CA ALA A 25 -1.30 10.81 0.58
C ALA A 25 -2.09 9.49 0.38
N ALA A 26 -2.03 8.58 1.36
CA ALA A 26 -2.83 7.36 1.36
C ALA A 26 -4.34 7.65 1.30
N LEU A 27 -4.83 8.66 2.04
CA LEU A 27 -6.23 9.07 1.96
C LEU A 27 -6.63 9.59 0.57
N LYS A 28 -5.76 10.37 -0.10
CA LYS A 28 -6.03 10.82 -1.47
C LYS A 28 -6.12 9.66 -2.45
N ALA A 29 -5.17 8.73 -2.39
CA ALA A 29 -5.20 7.51 -3.19
C ALA A 29 -6.45 6.66 -2.91
N ALA A 30 -6.87 6.58 -1.63
CA ALA A 30 -8.08 5.88 -1.23
C ALA A 30 -9.35 6.50 -1.84
N VAL A 31 -9.42 7.82 -1.92
CA VAL A 31 -10.52 8.53 -2.58
C VAL A 31 -10.56 8.25 -4.09
N GLU A 32 -9.40 8.22 -4.76
CA GLU A 32 -9.31 7.91 -6.18
C GLU A 32 -9.79 6.49 -6.47
N LEU A 33 -9.32 5.49 -5.69
CA LEU A 33 -9.72 4.10 -5.86
C LEU A 33 -11.17 3.84 -5.42
N ALA A 34 -11.66 4.50 -4.36
CA ALA A 34 -13.06 4.40 -3.96
C ALA A 34 -14.02 4.88 -5.07
N ARG A 35 -13.64 5.92 -5.81
CA ARG A 35 -14.39 6.36 -6.99
C ARG A 35 -14.31 5.38 -8.14
N HIS A 36 -13.12 4.82 -8.40
CA HIS A 36 -12.92 3.86 -9.48
C HIS A 36 -13.76 2.59 -9.28
N TYR A 37 -13.79 2.07 -8.05
CA TYR A 37 -14.49 0.84 -7.70
C TYR A 37 -15.95 1.04 -7.22
N ASP A 38 -16.42 2.27 -7.07
CA ASP A 38 -17.67 2.61 -6.37
C ASP A 38 -17.72 2.00 -4.96
N ALA A 39 -16.58 2.01 -4.27
CA ALA A 39 -16.37 1.36 -2.99
C ALA A 39 -16.65 2.28 -1.80
N GLU A 40 -17.06 1.68 -0.68
CA GLU A 40 -17.15 2.37 0.61
C GLU A 40 -15.73 2.63 1.18
N LEU A 41 -15.49 3.84 1.68
CA LEU A 41 -14.23 4.24 2.28
C LEU A 41 -14.33 4.35 3.81
N ARG A 42 -13.62 3.47 4.52
CA ARG A 42 -13.53 3.53 5.98
C ARG A 42 -12.20 4.14 6.41
N GLY A 43 -12.26 5.34 7.02
CA GLY A 43 -11.13 5.97 7.69
C GLY A 43 -11.05 5.54 9.15
N ILE A 44 -9.85 5.22 9.64
CA ILE A 44 -9.64 4.95 11.07
C ILE A 44 -8.48 5.74 11.64
N PHE A 45 -8.63 6.16 12.90
CA PHE A 45 -7.55 6.65 13.74
C PHE A 45 -7.46 5.76 14.98
N VAL A 46 -6.26 5.27 15.32
CA VAL A 46 -6.06 4.44 16.49
C VAL A 46 -5.34 5.24 17.57
N GLU A 47 -6.00 5.42 18.72
CA GLU A 47 -5.38 5.92 19.94
C GLU A 47 -4.51 4.82 20.54
N ASP A 48 -3.19 4.97 20.43
CA ASP A 48 -2.22 3.97 20.85
C ASP A 48 -2.17 3.83 22.38
N ILE A 49 -2.66 2.70 22.89
CA ILE A 49 -2.66 2.39 24.32
C ILE A 49 -1.24 2.19 24.87
N ASN A 50 -0.27 1.80 24.06
CA ASN A 50 1.09 1.60 24.49
C ASN A 50 1.77 2.93 24.81
N LEU A 51 1.47 3.99 24.05
CA LEU A 51 1.91 5.34 24.37
C LEU A 51 1.29 5.84 25.69
N LEU A 52 0.02 5.57 25.92
CA LEU A 52 -0.66 5.96 27.17
C LEU A 52 -0.06 5.23 28.38
N LYS A 53 0.16 3.91 28.27
CA LYS A 53 0.81 3.11 29.33
C LYS A 53 2.23 3.57 29.62
N LEU A 54 3.00 3.97 28.59
CA LEU A 54 4.34 4.53 28.76
C LEU A 54 4.32 5.82 29.60
N ALA A 55 3.34 6.69 29.40
CA ALA A 55 3.21 7.94 30.14
C ALA A 55 2.82 7.73 31.63
N GLU A 56 2.23 6.60 31.99
CA GLU A 56 1.90 6.23 33.37
C GLU A 56 3.09 5.66 34.15
N MET A 57 4.19 5.28 33.45
CA MET A 57 5.38 4.75 34.13
C MET A 57 6.23 5.88 34.73
N PRO A 58 6.76 5.75 35.94
CA PRO A 58 7.60 6.75 36.56
C PRO A 58 8.93 6.93 35.79
N PHE A 59 9.41 8.18 35.66
CA PHE A 59 10.70 8.54 35.07
C PHE A 59 10.80 8.52 33.52
N HIS A 60 9.72 8.67 32.78
CA HIS A 60 9.79 8.84 31.32
C HIS A 60 10.01 10.30 30.95
N GLN A 61 10.99 10.51 30.06
CA GLN A 61 11.36 11.83 29.55
C GLN A 61 11.23 11.84 28.00
N GLU A 62 10.62 12.88 27.45
CA GLU A 62 10.63 13.12 26.02
C GLU A 62 11.79 14.04 25.66
N VAL A 63 12.59 13.64 24.67
CA VAL A 63 13.60 14.51 24.08
C VAL A 63 13.00 15.14 22.82
N GLY A 64 12.81 16.46 22.86
CA GLY A 64 12.29 17.19 21.70
C GLY A 64 13.21 17.05 20.49
N GLN A 65 12.70 16.48 19.42
CA GLN A 65 13.45 16.10 18.21
C GLN A 65 14.19 17.27 17.53
N TYR A 66 13.73 18.51 17.72
CA TYR A 66 14.33 19.73 17.17
C TYR A 66 14.99 20.61 18.19
N THR A 67 14.69 20.47 19.48
CA THR A 67 15.14 21.40 20.52
C THR A 67 16.07 20.78 21.54
N ALA A 68 16.26 19.44 21.50
CA ALA A 68 16.95 18.68 22.54
C ALA A 68 16.48 18.97 23.98
N ILE A 69 15.30 19.57 24.15
CA ILE A 69 14.71 19.86 25.45
C ILE A 69 14.11 18.58 26.01
N ILE A 70 14.57 18.17 27.16
CA ILE A 70 14.01 17.07 27.93
C ILE A 70 12.78 17.57 28.68
N ARG A 71 11.63 16.93 28.45
CA ARG A 71 10.38 17.21 29.16
C ARG A 71 9.88 15.94 29.83
N GLU A 72 9.30 16.08 31.00
CA GLU A 72 8.55 15.00 31.62
C GLU A 72 7.26 14.76 30.83
N ILE A 73 7.02 13.51 30.48
CA ILE A 73 5.77 13.09 29.83
C ILE A 73 4.74 12.96 30.95
N SER A 74 3.71 13.78 30.92
CA SER A 74 2.53 13.58 31.77
C SER A 74 1.45 12.84 30.99
N ALA A 75 0.77 11.88 31.64
CA ALA A 75 -0.34 11.15 31.03
C ALA A 75 -1.43 12.09 30.50
N ASP A 76 -1.72 13.18 31.24
CA ASP A 76 -2.68 14.21 30.80
C ASP A 76 -2.21 14.98 29.56
N GLY A 77 -0.92 15.32 29.49
CA GLY A 77 -0.33 15.99 28.32
C GLY A 77 -0.39 15.14 27.07
N LEU A 78 -0.05 13.85 27.21
CA LEU A 78 -0.11 12.89 26.11
C LEU A 78 -1.54 12.63 25.65
N SER A 79 -2.47 12.42 26.58
CA SER A 79 -3.90 12.23 26.28
C SER A 79 -4.48 13.42 25.52
N ARG A 80 -4.14 14.65 25.93
CA ARG A 80 -4.53 15.88 25.19
C ARG A 80 -3.90 15.92 23.80
N GLY A 81 -2.65 15.52 23.67
CA GLY A 81 -1.95 15.47 22.38
C GLY A 81 -2.63 14.49 21.41
N ILE A 82 -2.94 13.27 21.86
CA ILE A 82 -3.67 12.26 21.07
C ILE A 82 -5.06 12.77 20.68
N PHE A 83 -5.78 13.39 21.63
CA PHE A 83 -7.11 13.97 21.35
C PHE A 83 -7.05 15.08 20.28
N VAL A 84 -6.09 15.99 20.39
CA VAL A 84 -5.91 17.05 19.38
C VAL A 84 -5.56 16.44 18.02
N GLN A 85 -4.71 15.43 18.00
CA GLN A 85 -4.34 14.73 16.79
C GLN A 85 -5.53 14.01 16.14
N SER A 86 -6.35 13.31 16.92
CA SER A 86 -7.53 12.62 16.38
C SER A 86 -8.51 13.61 15.73
N ARG A 87 -8.74 14.78 16.37
CA ARG A 87 -9.57 15.84 15.80
C ARG A 87 -9.04 16.38 14.46
N TRP A 88 -7.72 16.57 14.37
CA TRP A 88 -7.08 16.98 13.13
C TRP A 88 -7.27 15.96 12.00
N VAL A 89 -7.09 14.71 12.31
CA VAL A 89 -7.28 13.60 11.34
C VAL A 89 -8.74 13.54 10.87
N VAL A 90 -9.71 13.59 11.81
CA VAL A 90 -11.14 13.64 11.49
C VAL A 90 -11.50 14.81 10.59
N GLN A 91 -10.96 16.01 10.89
CA GLN A 91 -11.21 17.19 10.06
C GLN A 91 -10.60 17.06 8.67
N SER A 92 -9.39 16.52 8.55
CA SER A 92 -8.71 16.31 7.28
C SER A 92 -9.48 15.31 6.41
N PHE A 93 -9.92 14.20 7.00
CA PHE A 93 -10.77 13.22 6.35
C PHE A 93 -12.07 13.87 5.84
N ARG A 94 -12.84 14.49 6.72
CA ARG A 94 -14.11 15.13 6.37
C ARG A 94 -13.95 16.20 5.29
N ARG A 95 -12.88 17.01 5.35
CA ARG A 95 -12.63 18.05 4.34
C ARG A 95 -12.44 17.45 2.96
N LEU A 96 -11.74 16.31 2.85
CA LEU A 96 -11.50 15.66 1.58
C LEU A 96 -12.77 14.97 1.08
N ILE A 97 -13.47 14.24 1.96
CA ILE A 97 -14.68 13.49 1.62
C ILE A 97 -15.85 14.41 1.23
N ASN A 98 -16.05 15.53 1.92
CA ASN A 98 -17.12 16.47 1.59
C ASN A 98 -17.01 17.10 0.19
N GLN A 99 -15.89 16.93 -0.49
CA GLN A 99 -15.69 17.33 -1.89
C GLN A 99 -15.94 16.20 -2.88
N THR A 100 -16.49 15.08 -2.40
CA THR A 100 -16.66 13.85 -3.17
C THR A 100 -18.07 13.27 -2.92
N ASP A 101 -18.53 12.44 -3.84
CA ASP A 101 -19.79 11.69 -3.71
C ASP A 101 -19.59 10.26 -3.16
N ILE A 102 -18.43 10.02 -2.52
CA ILE A 102 -18.08 8.70 -2.00
C ILE A 102 -18.82 8.42 -0.69
N ASN A 103 -19.34 7.20 -0.55
CA ASN A 103 -19.81 6.70 0.75
C ASN A 103 -18.61 6.47 1.67
N ALA A 104 -18.54 7.20 2.79
CA ALA A 104 -17.41 7.11 3.69
C ALA A 104 -17.78 7.30 5.15
N ASP A 105 -17.18 6.49 6.01
CA ASP A 105 -17.26 6.61 7.47
C ASP A 105 -15.87 6.83 8.09
N PHE A 106 -15.85 7.32 9.33
CA PHE A 106 -14.62 7.53 10.09
C PHE A 106 -14.81 7.12 11.54
N VAL A 107 -13.91 6.23 12.01
CA VAL A 107 -13.97 5.72 13.38
C VAL A 107 -12.66 6.01 14.12
N VAL A 108 -12.78 6.45 15.39
CA VAL A 108 -11.66 6.55 16.33
C VAL A 108 -11.69 5.32 17.23
N LEU A 109 -10.64 4.53 17.16
CA LEU A 109 -10.48 3.29 17.92
C LEU A 109 -9.39 3.44 18.96
N LYS A 110 -9.41 2.60 20.00
CA LYS A 110 -8.39 2.57 21.04
C LYS A 110 -7.79 1.18 21.14
N GLY A 111 -6.47 1.07 21.03
CA GLY A 111 -5.80 -0.23 21.06
C GLY A 111 -4.33 -0.17 20.67
N ASP A 112 -3.72 -1.34 20.48
CA ASP A 112 -2.48 -1.45 19.74
C ASP A 112 -2.73 -1.11 18.27
N VAL A 113 -1.87 -0.29 17.68
CA VAL A 113 -2.09 0.24 16.33
C VAL A 113 -2.14 -0.88 15.30
N SER A 114 -1.15 -1.77 15.31
CA SER A 114 -1.04 -2.83 14.31
C SER A 114 -2.15 -3.88 14.43
N GLU A 115 -2.42 -4.34 15.64
CA GLU A 115 -3.49 -5.30 15.91
C GLU A 115 -4.88 -4.73 15.56
N THR A 116 -5.10 -3.45 15.85
CA THR A 116 -6.37 -2.79 15.55
C THR A 116 -6.57 -2.65 14.05
N ILE A 117 -5.55 -2.23 13.30
CA ILE A 117 -5.61 -2.13 11.85
C ILE A 117 -5.83 -3.53 11.23
N GLU A 118 -5.11 -4.54 11.70
CA GLU A 118 -5.26 -5.92 11.24
C GLU A 118 -6.69 -6.44 11.43
N ARG A 119 -7.28 -6.20 12.59
CA ARG A 119 -8.68 -6.59 12.86
C ARG A 119 -9.67 -5.89 11.94
N GLU A 120 -9.59 -4.56 11.82
CA GLU A 120 -10.51 -3.78 10.97
C GLU A 120 -10.38 -4.14 9.48
N SER A 121 -9.18 -4.53 9.06
CA SER A 121 -8.89 -4.89 7.69
C SER A 121 -9.49 -6.23 7.24
N GLN A 122 -9.89 -7.10 8.18
CA GLN A 122 -10.53 -8.38 7.87
C GLN A 122 -11.91 -8.22 7.22
N GLU A 123 -12.55 -7.06 7.41
CA GLU A 123 -13.84 -6.71 6.83
C GLU A 123 -13.72 -5.84 5.57
N CYS A 124 -12.50 -5.68 5.04
CA CYS A 124 -12.21 -4.83 3.90
C CYS A 124 -11.50 -5.61 2.78
N ASP A 125 -11.65 -5.14 1.55
CA ASP A 125 -11.10 -5.77 0.36
C ASP A 125 -9.77 -5.17 -0.06
N LEU A 126 -9.49 -3.94 0.37
CA LEU A 126 -8.25 -3.22 0.13
C LEU A 126 -7.87 -2.38 1.35
N VAL A 127 -6.61 -2.43 1.74
CA VAL A 127 -6.05 -1.54 2.76
C VAL A 127 -5.08 -0.57 2.09
N ILE A 128 -5.19 0.73 2.40
CA ILE A 128 -4.30 1.75 1.85
C ILE A 128 -3.59 2.45 3.00
N ILE A 129 -2.27 2.34 3.06
CA ILE A 129 -1.47 2.91 4.15
C ILE A 129 -0.29 3.73 3.63
N GLY A 130 0.15 4.68 4.43
CA GLY A 130 1.42 5.36 4.21
C GLY A 130 2.62 4.41 4.39
N LYS A 131 3.59 4.42 3.49
CA LYS A 131 4.82 3.64 3.60
C LYS A 131 5.61 3.95 4.88
N SER A 132 5.65 5.22 5.27
CA SER A 132 6.35 5.70 6.46
C SER A 132 5.36 6.39 7.39
N GLY A 133 5.66 6.37 8.71
CA GLY A 133 4.92 7.13 9.70
C GLY A 133 5.61 8.46 10.01
N LYS A 134 5.27 9.06 11.16
CA LYS A 134 5.80 10.35 11.64
C LYS A 134 7.31 10.39 11.91
N ASN A 135 8.00 9.27 11.90
CA ASN A 135 9.42 9.23 12.27
C ASN A 135 10.31 9.77 11.14
N ILE A 136 10.69 11.05 11.23
CA ILE A 136 11.52 11.76 10.26
C ILE A 136 12.92 11.15 10.08
N LEU A 137 13.42 10.42 11.09
CA LEU A 137 14.71 9.73 11.02
C LEU A 137 14.66 8.46 10.16
N ALA A 138 13.47 7.98 9.84
CA ALA A 138 13.25 6.78 9.03
C ALA A 138 13.01 7.09 7.54
N LYS A 139 13.51 8.24 7.02
CA LYS A 139 13.37 8.58 5.59
C LYS A 139 13.77 7.41 4.71
N GLY A 140 12.83 6.96 3.87
CA GLY A 140 13.03 5.85 2.93
C GLY A 140 12.95 4.46 3.56
N ARG A 141 12.50 4.30 4.80
CA ARG A 141 12.27 3.00 5.44
C ARG A 141 10.79 2.79 5.73
N LEU A 142 10.33 1.57 5.51
CA LEU A 142 8.99 1.16 5.89
C LEU A 142 8.72 1.42 7.37
N GLY A 143 7.59 2.03 7.68
CA GLY A 143 7.11 2.22 9.04
C GLY A 143 6.78 0.88 9.72
N SER A 144 6.71 0.87 11.05
CA SER A 144 6.40 -0.34 11.82
C SER A 144 5.07 -0.97 11.41
N THR A 145 4.02 -0.17 11.28
CA THR A 145 2.70 -0.61 10.84
C THR A 145 2.73 -1.21 9.43
N ALA A 146 3.40 -0.54 8.47
CA ALA A 146 3.54 -1.05 7.11
C ALA A 146 4.25 -2.40 7.09
N LYS A 147 5.33 -2.58 7.88
CA LYS A 147 6.05 -3.84 8.00
C LYS A 147 5.16 -4.97 8.52
N VAL A 148 4.42 -4.73 9.60
CA VAL A 148 3.50 -5.73 10.16
C VAL A 148 2.44 -6.11 9.14
N MET A 149 1.84 -5.13 8.47
CA MET A 149 0.83 -5.36 7.44
C MET A 149 1.38 -6.16 6.25
N ILE A 150 2.59 -5.87 5.79
CA ILE A 150 3.25 -6.64 4.74
C ILE A 150 3.51 -8.08 5.15
N GLN A 151 3.88 -8.33 6.40
CA GLN A 151 4.24 -9.67 6.88
C GLN A 151 3.03 -10.56 7.22
N HIS A 152 2.01 -9.99 7.83
CA HIS A 152 0.93 -10.77 8.46
C HIS A 152 -0.43 -10.62 7.78
N HIS A 153 -0.63 -9.55 7.01
CA HIS A 153 -1.94 -9.25 6.46
C HIS A 153 -2.26 -10.04 5.19
N ARG A 154 -3.55 -10.38 5.00
CA ARG A 154 -4.02 -11.21 3.87
C ARG A 154 -4.76 -10.43 2.78
N THR A 155 -5.28 -9.27 3.12
CA THR A 155 -5.99 -8.39 2.17
C THR A 155 -5.00 -7.67 1.26
N PRO A 156 -5.31 -7.38 0.00
CA PRO A 156 -4.53 -6.50 -0.87
C PRO A 156 -4.15 -5.19 -0.17
N LEU A 157 -2.90 -4.76 -0.36
CA LEU A 157 -2.33 -3.63 0.37
C LEU A 157 -1.70 -2.62 -0.59
N LEU A 158 -2.20 -1.38 -0.59
CA LEU A 158 -1.57 -0.28 -1.31
C LEU A 158 -0.71 0.55 -0.36
N LEU A 159 0.57 0.70 -0.70
CA LEU A 159 1.55 1.48 0.03
C LEU A 159 1.83 2.79 -0.72
N VAL A 160 1.72 3.94 -0.03
CA VAL A 160 1.84 5.27 -0.64
C VAL A 160 2.83 6.14 0.14
N GLU A 161 3.68 6.88 -0.56
CA GLU A 161 4.55 7.92 0.01
C GLU A 161 3.94 9.32 -0.14
N GLU A 162 4.51 10.32 0.56
CA GLU A 162 3.98 11.69 0.66
C GLU A 162 3.68 12.36 -0.69
N ASN A 163 4.54 12.14 -1.68
CA ASN A 163 4.43 12.79 -2.98
C ASN A 163 4.01 11.84 -4.10
N ASP A 164 3.62 10.62 -3.75
CA ASP A 164 3.17 9.64 -4.71
C ASP A 164 1.80 10.03 -5.28
N GLN A 165 1.62 9.75 -6.56
CA GLN A 165 0.36 9.92 -7.26
C GLN A 165 0.05 8.64 -8.04
N LEU A 166 -1.18 8.16 -7.90
CA LEU A 166 -1.69 7.10 -8.76
C LEU A 166 -1.73 7.56 -10.22
N GLY A 167 -1.58 6.63 -11.13
CA GLY A 167 -1.66 6.89 -12.56
C GLY A 167 -0.69 6.05 -13.38
N TYR A 168 -0.16 6.62 -14.45
CA TYR A 168 0.66 5.90 -15.42
C TYR A 168 2.13 6.27 -15.32
N PRO A 169 3.01 5.30 -15.68
CA PRO A 169 2.71 3.95 -16.14
C PRO A 169 2.20 3.03 -15.02
N ILE A 170 1.37 2.03 -15.38
CA ILE A 170 1.13 0.87 -14.53
C ILE A 170 2.19 -0.18 -14.87
N ILE A 171 2.92 -0.62 -13.86
CA ILE A 171 4.03 -1.56 -13.98
C ILE A 171 3.68 -2.81 -13.16
N LEU A 172 3.61 -3.96 -13.81
CA LEU A 172 3.30 -5.23 -13.16
C LEU A 172 4.54 -6.12 -13.16
N LEU A 173 4.99 -6.56 -11.97
CA LEU A 173 5.87 -7.72 -11.87
C LEU A 173 5.01 -8.99 -12.09
N PHE A 174 5.19 -9.67 -13.21
CA PHE A 174 4.38 -10.84 -13.53
C PHE A 174 5.10 -12.14 -13.20
N GLU A 175 4.36 -13.05 -12.59
CA GLU A 175 4.70 -14.47 -12.45
C GLU A 175 3.52 -15.33 -12.96
N ASN A 176 3.81 -16.47 -13.54
CA ASN A 176 2.78 -17.39 -14.07
C ASN A 176 2.15 -18.25 -12.95
N SER A 177 1.63 -17.57 -11.93
CA SER A 177 0.91 -18.17 -10.79
C SER A 177 -0.53 -17.66 -10.72
N PRO A 178 -1.41 -18.24 -9.93
CA PRO A 178 -2.76 -17.71 -9.72
C PRO A 178 -2.77 -16.26 -9.27
N VAL A 179 -1.92 -15.88 -8.30
CA VAL A 179 -1.83 -14.49 -7.82
C VAL A 179 -1.28 -13.55 -8.90
N GLY A 180 -0.32 -13.98 -9.71
CA GLY A 180 0.19 -13.21 -10.83
C GLY A 180 -0.87 -12.95 -11.91
N LYS A 181 -1.73 -13.93 -12.17
CA LYS A 181 -2.85 -13.79 -13.13
C LYS A 181 -3.94 -12.86 -12.61
N ILE A 182 -4.29 -12.94 -11.31
CA ILE A 182 -5.19 -11.97 -10.67
C ILE A 182 -4.58 -10.57 -10.71
N SER A 183 -3.27 -10.45 -10.45
CA SER A 183 -2.57 -9.15 -10.54
C SER A 183 -2.60 -8.57 -11.95
N LEU A 184 -2.55 -9.41 -12.98
CA LEU A 184 -2.67 -9.01 -14.38
C LEU A 184 -4.08 -8.51 -14.71
N GLU A 185 -5.13 -9.21 -14.24
CA GLU A 185 -6.51 -8.75 -14.40
C GLU A 185 -6.79 -7.44 -13.64
N THR A 186 -6.23 -7.32 -12.44
CA THR A 186 -6.31 -6.08 -11.66
C THR A 186 -5.58 -4.91 -12.35
N ALA A 187 -4.42 -5.18 -12.96
CA ALA A 187 -3.72 -4.17 -13.75
C ALA A 187 -4.54 -3.70 -14.95
N ARG A 188 -5.24 -4.63 -15.63
CA ARG A 188 -6.14 -4.31 -16.74
C ARG A 188 -7.34 -3.46 -16.30
N ASP A 189 -7.92 -3.79 -15.16
CA ASP A 189 -9.07 -3.08 -14.60
C ASP A 189 -8.74 -1.62 -14.25
N LEU A 190 -7.49 -1.36 -13.83
CA LEU A 190 -6.98 -0.04 -13.50
C LEU A 190 -6.39 0.72 -14.71
N LEU A 191 -6.32 0.08 -15.89
CA LEU A 191 -5.68 0.64 -17.05
C LEU A 191 -6.68 1.39 -17.94
N ASP A 192 -6.39 2.65 -18.27
CA ASP A 192 -7.17 3.37 -19.28
C ASP A 192 -6.98 2.75 -20.67
N PRO A 193 -8.00 2.81 -21.55
CA PRO A 193 -7.97 2.13 -22.86
C PRO A 193 -6.80 2.51 -23.77
N ASP A 194 -6.31 3.75 -23.67
CA ASP A 194 -5.24 4.30 -24.52
C ASP A 194 -3.85 4.11 -23.91
N GLU A 195 -3.76 3.55 -22.69
CA GLU A 195 -2.51 3.39 -21.97
C GLU A 195 -1.88 1.99 -22.21
N THR A 196 -0.59 1.90 -21.96
CA THR A 196 0.19 0.67 -22.15
C THR A 196 0.60 0.10 -20.80
N LEU A 197 0.26 -1.17 -20.56
CA LEU A 197 0.71 -1.90 -19.37
C LEU A 197 2.17 -2.33 -19.54
N VAL A 198 3.02 -1.95 -18.61
CA VAL A 198 4.41 -2.42 -18.56
C VAL A 198 4.48 -3.71 -17.76
N VAL A 199 4.85 -4.80 -18.40
CA VAL A 199 4.96 -6.13 -17.75
C VAL A 199 6.42 -6.49 -17.59
N LEU A 200 6.85 -6.74 -16.34
CA LEU A 200 8.20 -7.16 -16.00
C LEU A 200 8.28 -8.67 -15.88
N LEU A 201 9.18 -9.30 -16.63
CA LEU A 201 9.43 -10.73 -16.59
C LEU A 201 10.86 -11.04 -16.14
N ASN A 202 10.98 -11.96 -15.18
CA ASN A 202 12.27 -12.48 -14.76
C ASN A 202 12.81 -13.50 -15.78
N LYS A 203 14.08 -13.32 -16.19
CA LYS A 203 14.80 -14.20 -17.15
C LYS A 203 15.78 -15.15 -16.51
N ASP A 204 15.78 -15.30 -15.19
CA ASP A 204 16.73 -16.18 -14.53
C ASP A 204 16.46 -17.66 -14.86
N ASP A 205 15.19 -18.03 -14.98
CA ASP A 205 14.77 -19.34 -15.48
C ASP A 205 14.19 -19.22 -16.89
N PRO A 206 14.85 -19.79 -17.93
CA PRO A 206 14.41 -19.68 -19.32
C PRO A 206 13.08 -20.36 -19.62
N GLU A 207 12.74 -21.46 -18.91
CA GLU A 207 11.51 -22.21 -19.14
C GLU A 207 10.31 -21.40 -18.62
N THR A 208 10.35 -21.00 -17.36
CA THR A 208 9.34 -20.13 -16.74
C THR A 208 9.17 -18.81 -17.48
N TYR A 209 10.27 -18.21 -17.96
CA TYR A 209 10.21 -17.01 -18.78
C TYR A 209 9.43 -17.24 -20.08
N SER A 210 9.74 -18.30 -20.82
CA SER A 210 9.07 -18.60 -22.11
C SER A 210 7.58 -18.84 -21.93
N GLU A 211 7.20 -19.60 -20.90
CA GLU A 211 5.78 -19.83 -20.57
C GLU A 211 5.05 -18.53 -20.22
N SER A 212 5.67 -17.69 -19.39
CA SER A 212 5.13 -16.40 -18.98
C SER A 212 4.96 -15.46 -20.17
N GLU A 213 5.95 -15.37 -21.05
CA GLU A 213 5.90 -14.51 -22.24
C GLU A 213 4.79 -14.95 -23.21
N ILE A 214 4.65 -16.26 -23.44
CA ILE A 214 3.57 -16.83 -24.28
C ILE A 214 2.20 -16.53 -23.67
N TYR A 215 2.06 -16.70 -22.34
CA TYR A 215 0.82 -16.42 -21.64
C TYR A 215 0.41 -14.96 -21.78
N ILE A 216 1.32 -14.02 -21.46
CA ILE A 216 1.06 -12.57 -21.51
C ILE A 216 0.68 -12.12 -22.91
N LYS A 217 1.38 -12.59 -23.96
CA LYS A 217 1.07 -12.20 -25.35
C LYS A 217 -0.31 -12.69 -25.79
N LYS A 218 -0.69 -13.94 -25.41
CA LYS A 218 -2.02 -14.47 -25.69
C LYS A 218 -3.10 -13.69 -24.94
N TRP A 219 -2.86 -13.43 -23.67
CA TRP A 219 -3.78 -12.67 -22.83
C TRP A 219 -4.00 -11.25 -23.35
N ALA A 220 -2.93 -10.54 -23.69
CA ALA A 220 -3.00 -9.18 -24.23
C ALA A 220 -3.80 -9.12 -25.53
N SER A 221 -3.59 -10.10 -26.43
CA SER A 221 -4.36 -10.21 -27.67
C SER A 221 -5.84 -10.49 -27.43
N ALA A 222 -6.16 -11.37 -26.46
CA ALA A 222 -7.53 -11.75 -26.13
C ALA A 222 -8.33 -10.59 -25.49
N HIS A 223 -7.66 -9.73 -24.72
CA HIS A 223 -8.28 -8.61 -24.01
C HIS A 223 -8.08 -7.26 -24.69
N HIS A 224 -7.43 -7.22 -25.86
CA HIS A 224 -7.12 -6.00 -26.61
C HIS A 224 -6.33 -4.96 -25.79
N VAL A 225 -5.41 -5.42 -24.95
CA VAL A 225 -4.57 -4.57 -24.09
C VAL A 225 -3.23 -4.32 -24.76
N SER A 226 -2.81 -3.04 -24.80
CA SER A 226 -1.46 -2.67 -25.22
C SER A 226 -0.47 -3.02 -24.09
N ILE A 227 0.57 -3.79 -24.40
CA ILE A 227 1.60 -4.18 -23.44
C ILE A 227 3.00 -3.84 -23.92
N SER A 228 3.88 -3.46 -22.97
CA SER A 228 5.33 -3.41 -23.15
C SER A 228 5.96 -4.44 -22.22
N VAL A 229 6.66 -5.42 -22.80
CA VAL A 229 7.32 -6.46 -22.00
C VAL A 229 8.77 -6.06 -21.77
N GLU A 230 9.08 -5.80 -20.52
CA GLU A 230 10.44 -5.52 -20.04
C GLU A 230 10.98 -6.74 -19.29
N THR A 231 12.28 -6.98 -19.43
CA THR A 231 12.89 -8.17 -18.85
C THR A 231 14.06 -7.83 -17.96
N PHE A 232 14.20 -8.59 -16.88
CA PHE A 232 15.30 -8.42 -15.95
C PHE A 232 15.85 -9.78 -15.48
N ARG A 233 17.01 -9.74 -14.85
CA ARG A 233 17.55 -10.82 -14.01
C ARG A 233 17.70 -10.31 -12.59
N ALA A 234 17.59 -11.17 -11.59
CA ALA A 234 17.63 -10.75 -10.18
C ALA A 234 18.86 -9.88 -9.86
N HIS A 235 20.05 -10.25 -10.37
CA HIS A 235 21.28 -9.47 -10.16
C HIS A 235 21.32 -8.10 -10.87
N THR A 236 20.43 -7.84 -11.85
CA THR A 236 20.34 -6.55 -12.57
C THR A 236 19.08 -5.77 -12.20
N PHE A 237 18.21 -6.31 -11.37
CA PHE A 237 16.93 -5.69 -11.01
C PHE A 237 17.09 -4.30 -10.39
N SER A 238 18.18 -4.09 -9.64
CA SER A 238 18.52 -2.77 -9.08
C SER A 238 18.63 -1.66 -10.14
N ARG A 239 19.04 -1.98 -11.37
CA ARG A 239 19.10 -0.99 -12.48
C ARG A 239 17.71 -0.55 -12.90
N PHE A 240 16.78 -1.49 -12.96
CA PHE A 240 15.37 -1.18 -13.25
C PHE A 240 14.78 -0.27 -12.15
N ILE A 241 15.01 -0.60 -10.88
CA ILE A 241 14.60 0.24 -9.75
C ILE A 241 15.16 1.66 -9.88
N HIS A 242 16.43 1.82 -10.21
CA HIS A 242 17.02 3.15 -10.43
C HIS A 242 16.37 3.93 -11.58
N MET A 243 15.95 3.24 -12.63
CA MET A 243 15.27 3.88 -13.76
C MET A 243 13.90 4.46 -13.36
N ILE A 244 13.13 3.75 -12.52
CA ILE A 244 11.81 4.18 -12.08
C ILE A 244 11.85 5.05 -10.80
N ALA A 245 12.97 5.09 -10.07
CA ALA A 245 13.10 5.83 -8.80
C ALA A 245 12.87 7.34 -8.93
N GLY A 246 12.98 7.90 -10.14
CA GLY A 246 12.68 9.30 -10.43
C GLY A 246 11.22 9.59 -10.79
N MET A 247 10.40 8.55 -10.97
CA MET A 247 8.99 8.70 -11.28
C MET A 247 8.22 9.10 -10.01
N LYS A 248 7.32 10.06 -10.15
CA LYS A 248 6.45 10.51 -9.04
C LYS A 248 4.99 10.13 -9.24
N LYS A 249 4.66 9.66 -10.43
CA LYS A 249 3.32 9.23 -10.81
C LYS A 249 3.41 7.86 -11.46
N GLY A 250 2.48 6.97 -11.13
CA GLY A 250 2.41 5.61 -11.64
C GLY A 250 1.80 4.67 -10.61
N LEU A 251 1.84 3.38 -10.90
CA LEU A 251 1.45 2.31 -9.98
C LEU A 251 2.34 1.10 -10.22
N PHE A 252 2.93 0.57 -9.17
CA PHE A 252 3.68 -0.68 -9.23
C PHE A 252 2.84 -1.81 -8.61
N ILE A 253 2.55 -2.86 -9.37
CA ILE A 253 1.74 -3.99 -8.90
C ILE A 253 2.66 -5.19 -8.67
N LEU A 254 2.58 -5.75 -7.46
CA LEU A 254 3.36 -6.88 -7.02
C LEU A 254 2.45 -8.04 -6.60
N PRO A 255 2.56 -9.23 -7.20
CA PRO A 255 1.98 -10.43 -6.63
C PRO A 255 2.74 -10.82 -5.35
N HIS A 256 2.02 -11.12 -4.29
CA HIS A 256 2.64 -11.69 -3.08
C HIS A 256 2.79 -13.19 -3.25
N SER A 257 3.95 -13.58 -3.73
CA SER A 257 4.31 -14.96 -4.03
C SER A 257 4.98 -15.65 -2.84
N ALA A 258 4.86 -16.97 -2.79
CA ALA A 258 5.67 -17.81 -1.90
C ALA A 258 7.08 -18.10 -2.47
N ASP A 259 7.36 -17.69 -3.72
CA ASP A 259 8.67 -17.86 -4.34
C ASP A 259 9.71 -16.96 -3.67
N PRO A 260 10.84 -17.51 -3.17
CA PRO A 260 11.86 -16.73 -2.43
C PRO A 260 12.50 -15.61 -3.26
N ILE A 261 12.64 -15.80 -4.58
CA ILE A 261 13.22 -14.79 -5.47
C ILE A 261 12.27 -13.61 -5.60
N ASN A 262 10.98 -13.90 -5.82
CA ASN A 262 9.95 -12.88 -5.93
C ASN A 262 9.73 -12.15 -4.59
N GLN A 263 9.86 -12.85 -3.46
CA GLN A 263 9.85 -12.21 -2.15
C GLN A 263 11.00 -11.22 -1.97
N ALA A 264 12.23 -11.61 -2.32
CA ALA A 264 13.38 -10.72 -2.25
C ALA A 264 13.25 -9.51 -3.18
N ILE A 265 12.70 -9.71 -4.38
CA ILE A 265 12.38 -8.63 -5.33
C ILE A 265 11.31 -7.70 -4.74
N ALA A 266 10.26 -8.25 -4.15
CA ALA A 266 9.21 -7.47 -3.51
C ALA A 266 9.75 -6.61 -2.36
N GLU A 267 10.63 -7.15 -1.51
CA GLU A 267 11.29 -6.38 -0.45
C GLU A 267 12.09 -5.20 -1.01
N ILE A 268 12.85 -5.42 -2.09
CA ILE A 268 13.61 -4.35 -2.76
C ILE A 268 12.65 -3.30 -3.33
N CYS A 269 11.55 -3.71 -3.95
CA CYS A 269 10.54 -2.80 -4.48
C CYS A 269 9.92 -1.93 -3.38
N LEU A 270 9.52 -2.57 -2.29
CA LEU A 270 8.89 -1.90 -1.15
C LEU A 270 9.80 -0.89 -0.47
N ASP A 271 11.12 -1.15 -0.45
CA ASP A 271 12.11 -0.26 0.18
C ASP A 271 12.56 0.88 -0.73
N LYS A 272 12.64 0.66 -2.05
CA LYS A 272 13.34 1.56 -2.98
C LYS A 272 12.46 2.25 -4.03
N ILE A 273 11.25 1.76 -4.28
CA ILE A 273 10.36 2.37 -5.28
C ILE A 273 9.64 3.57 -4.66
N SER A 274 9.73 4.70 -5.34
CA SER A 274 9.02 5.95 -5.01
C SER A 274 7.71 6.09 -5.79
N LEU A 275 7.05 4.99 -6.07
CA LEU A 275 5.69 4.94 -6.64
C LEU A 275 4.76 4.27 -5.63
N PRO A 276 3.44 4.50 -5.73
CA PRO A 276 2.47 3.65 -5.06
C PRO A 276 2.71 2.17 -5.41
N VAL A 277 2.73 1.31 -4.40
CA VAL A 277 2.94 -0.14 -4.60
C VAL A 277 1.70 -0.89 -4.13
N LEU A 278 1.02 -1.54 -5.07
CA LEU A 278 -0.12 -2.42 -4.81
C LEU A 278 0.36 -3.87 -4.68
N LEU A 279 0.31 -4.39 -3.47
CA LEU A 279 0.63 -5.77 -3.16
C LEU A 279 -0.65 -6.62 -3.24
N ILE A 280 -0.73 -7.48 -4.25
CA ILE A 280 -1.87 -8.39 -4.44
C ILE A 280 -1.63 -9.70 -3.71
N ARG A 281 -2.64 -10.14 -2.98
CA ARG A 281 -2.66 -11.40 -2.22
C ARG A 281 -3.92 -12.17 -2.52
N ILE A 282 -3.86 -13.49 -2.37
CA ILE A 282 -5.03 -14.37 -2.47
C ILE A 282 -5.33 -14.88 -1.07
N ASN A 283 -6.55 -14.70 -0.63
CA ASN A 283 -7.07 -15.45 0.52
C ASN A 283 -7.25 -16.92 0.09
N ASN A 284 -6.41 -17.83 0.57
CA ASN A 284 -6.58 -19.29 0.36
C ASN A 284 -7.78 -19.85 1.14
N GLN A 285 -8.93 -19.19 1.06
CA GLN A 285 -10.20 -19.70 1.57
C GLN A 285 -11.26 -19.54 0.47
N GLN A 286 -11.10 -20.33 -0.57
CA GLN A 286 -12.19 -20.78 -1.45
C GLN A 286 -11.95 -22.23 -1.85
#